data_347aecb2cc8b3059604ad20551f48b3a
#
_entry.id   347aecb2cc8b3059604ad20551f48b3a
#
_cell.length_a   1.000
_cell.length_b   1.000
_cell.length_c   1.000
_cell.angle_alpha   90.00
_cell.angle_beta   90.00
_cell.angle_gamma   90.00
#
_symmetry.space_group_name_H-M   'P 1'
#
loop_
_entity.id
_entity.type
_entity.pdbx_description
1 polymer ?
#
loop_
_entity_poly.entity_id
_entity_poly.type
_entity_poly.pdbx_seq_one_letter_code
_entity_poly.pdbx_strand_id
1 'polypeptide(L)'
;MDPRPRLARPVHPLSRPDGSIQLGLDPRTALVASGVSAHECRWLATLDGSRTRAVVVTDAAAHGITRERAEQLVAAFVAQGVLTESDVEPSLDGVVAVIGPGAVPAHLAEVLRESGVSQVLRHVDVDVDVDGDMDNAVDHDGRRTGRVDLAIITSTVPVPTGAGERWRRAGIPHLPVWCGDDHASVGPLVVPGSGPCLQCLELTRIALDPAWSWIRAQISGPRVGALVPVESRATTRSLLVGITASLAVSVLTEGPSATGWSFDASSPGPTFERRRWQRHPACPRCGEAEVEQKHEPDRGSFSDKAQVDPQQWAG
;
A
#
# COMPACT_ATOMS: atom_id res chain seq x y z
N MET A 1 -14.94 -16.26 23.18
CA MET A 1 -15.33 -16.53 21.78
C MET A 1 -14.52 -17.73 21.32
N ASP A 2 -15.12 -18.72 20.69
CA ASP A 2 -14.39 -19.92 20.27
C ASP A 2 -13.52 -19.59 19.04
N PRO A 3 -12.22 -19.90 19.06
CA PRO A 3 -11.31 -19.60 17.97
C PRO A 3 -11.73 -20.28 16.66
N ARG A 4 -11.61 -19.56 15.55
CA ARG A 4 -11.99 -20.00 14.20
C ARG A 4 -10.78 -19.98 13.27
N PRO A 5 -10.11 -21.14 13.08
CA PRO A 5 -8.90 -21.18 12.28
C PRO A 5 -9.18 -20.91 10.81
N ARG A 6 -8.37 -20.02 10.23
CA ARG A 6 -8.33 -19.72 8.79
C ARG A 6 -6.91 -19.46 8.33
N LEU A 7 -6.64 -19.66 7.05
CA LEU A 7 -5.36 -19.26 6.47
C LEU A 7 -5.18 -17.73 6.61
N ALA A 8 -4.04 -17.32 7.16
CA ALA A 8 -3.71 -15.90 7.39
C ALA A 8 -3.59 -15.10 6.08
N ARG A 9 -3.35 -15.80 4.96
CA ARG A 9 -3.34 -15.25 3.60
C ARG A 9 -4.26 -16.11 2.73
N PRO A 10 -4.90 -15.55 1.69
CA PRO A 10 -5.73 -16.30 0.75
C PRO A 10 -4.85 -17.13 -0.20
N VAL A 11 -4.25 -18.19 0.33
CA VAL A 11 -3.38 -19.10 -0.41
C VAL A 11 -3.92 -20.51 -0.32
N HIS A 12 -3.76 -21.28 -1.40
CA HIS A 12 -4.10 -22.69 -1.38
C HIS A 12 -2.90 -23.52 -0.92
N PRO A 13 -3.07 -24.45 0.02
CA PRO A 13 -2.05 -25.45 0.32
C PRO A 13 -1.90 -26.40 -0.88
N LEU A 14 -0.68 -26.55 -1.39
CA LEU A 14 -0.34 -27.35 -2.56
C LEU A 14 0.59 -28.50 -2.15
N SER A 15 0.30 -29.72 -2.61
CA SER A 15 1.20 -30.86 -2.39
C SER A 15 2.35 -30.83 -3.39
N ARG A 16 3.55 -31.15 -2.92
CA ARG A 16 4.77 -31.27 -3.75
C ARG A 16 5.17 -32.73 -3.95
N PRO A 17 5.91 -33.05 -5.02
CA PRO A 17 6.36 -34.43 -5.30
C PRO A 17 7.25 -35.03 -4.19
N ASP A 18 7.97 -34.19 -3.44
CA ASP A 18 8.81 -34.59 -2.30
C ASP A 18 8.04 -34.90 -1.01
N GLY A 19 6.70 -34.83 -1.06
CA GLY A 19 5.83 -35.05 0.11
C GLY A 19 5.72 -33.84 1.04
N SER A 20 6.31 -32.70 0.68
CA SER A 20 6.07 -31.44 1.40
C SER A 20 4.82 -30.73 0.87
N ILE A 21 4.34 -29.73 1.61
CA ILE A 21 3.30 -28.81 1.13
C ILE A 21 3.89 -27.42 0.90
N GLN A 22 3.31 -26.71 -0.07
CA GLN A 22 3.64 -25.32 -0.36
C GLN A 22 2.39 -24.45 -0.18
N LEU A 23 2.58 -23.33 0.49
CA LEU A 23 1.58 -22.29 0.69
C LEU A 23 2.00 -21.05 -0.10
N GLY A 24 1.23 -20.72 -1.12
CA GLY A 24 1.52 -19.63 -2.02
C GLY A 24 2.26 -20.07 -3.30
N LEU A 25 2.10 -19.26 -4.37
CA LEU A 25 2.65 -19.55 -5.70
C LEU A 25 3.94 -18.76 -5.98
N ASP A 26 4.13 -17.62 -5.34
CA ASP A 26 5.34 -16.81 -5.54
C ASP A 26 6.53 -17.46 -4.80
N PRO A 27 7.56 -17.94 -5.53
CA PRO A 27 8.70 -18.60 -4.93
C PRO A 27 9.50 -17.75 -3.92
N ARG A 28 9.32 -16.43 -3.95
CA ARG A 28 9.99 -15.51 -3.02
C ARG A 28 9.29 -15.44 -1.65
N THR A 29 7.98 -15.75 -1.61
CA THR A 29 7.15 -15.61 -0.41
C THR A 29 6.42 -16.90 -0.04
N ALA A 30 6.52 -17.95 -0.87
CA ALA A 30 5.92 -19.24 -0.60
C ALA A 30 6.57 -19.90 0.63
N LEU A 31 5.74 -20.45 1.50
CA LEU A 31 6.19 -21.24 2.63
C LEU A 31 6.15 -22.72 2.25
N VAL A 32 7.20 -23.45 2.57
CA VAL A 32 7.27 -24.90 2.37
C VAL A 32 7.31 -25.58 3.75
N ALA A 33 6.36 -26.50 4.00
CA ALA A 33 6.28 -27.25 5.23
C ALA A 33 6.42 -28.76 4.94
N SER A 34 7.35 -29.41 5.62
CA SER A 34 7.57 -30.84 5.56
C SER A 34 6.76 -31.57 6.62
N GLY A 35 6.53 -32.88 6.44
CA GLY A 35 5.82 -33.71 7.41
C GLY A 35 4.30 -33.48 7.44
N VAL A 36 3.75 -32.93 6.37
CA VAL A 36 2.31 -32.73 6.17
C VAL A 36 1.87 -33.59 4.97
N SER A 37 0.98 -34.53 5.21
CA SER A 37 0.47 -35.44 4.18
C SER A 37 -0.49 -34.74 3.20
N ALA A 38 -0.73 -35.36 2.06
CA ALA A 38 -1.68 -34.85 1.07
C ALA A 38 -3.13 -34.78 1.64
N HIS A 39 -3.49 -35.65 2.61
CA HIS A 39 -4.79 -35.59 3.29
C HIS A 39 -4.88 -34.38 4.21
N GLU A 40 -3.83 -34.11 4.99
CA GLU A 40 -3.72 -32.94 5.85
C GLU A 40 -3.71 -31.65 5.02
N CYS A 41 -3.05 -31.65 3.87
CA CYS A 41 -3.06 -30.52 2.94
C CYS A 41 -4.49 -30.20 2.46
N ARG A 42 -5.27 -31.20 2.05
CA ARG A 42 -6.68 -30.99 1.66
C ARG A 42 -7.55 -30.51 2.80
N TRP A 43 -7.35 -31.03 4.00
CA TRP A 43 -8.05 -30.57 5.19
C TRP A 43 -7.70 -29.11 5.52
N LEU A 44 -6.41 -28.72 5.49
CA LEU A 44 -5.97 -27.34 5.70
C LEU A 44 -6.62 -26.38 4.70
N ALA A 45 -6.85 -26.80 3.46
CA ALA A 45 -7.53 -25.99 2.45
C ALA A 45 -9.00 -25.69 2.78
N THR A 46 -9.59 -26.39 3.73
CA THR A 46 -10.98 -26.17 4.19
C THR A 46 -11.08 -25.17 5.34
N LEU A 47 -9.95 -24.68 5.85
CA LEU A 47 -9.90 -23.75 6.98
C LEU A 47 -10.12 -22.31 6.51
N ASP A 48 -11.36 -21.88 6.47
CA ASP A 48 -11.84 -20.59 5.99
C ASP A 48 -12.32 -19.63 7.08
N GLY A 49 -12.24 -20.05 8.36
CA GLY A 49 -12.74 -19.28 9.50
C GLY A 49 -14.24 -19.40 9.75
N SER A 50 -15.00 -20.14 8.92
CA SER A 50 -16.45 -20.29 9.10
C SER A 50 -16.79 -21.20 10.29
N ARG A 51 -15.88 -22.10 10.70
CA ARG A 51 -16.08 -23.11 11.72
C ARG A 51 -15.15 -22.90 12.91
N THR A 52 -15.65 -23.22 14.11
CA THR A 52 -14.82 -23.16 15.32
C THR A 52 -13.72 -24.22 15.30
N ARG A 53 -12.64 -24.00 16.05
CA ARG A 53 -11.52 -24.95 16.18
C ARG A 53 -12.01 -26.34 16.59
N ALA A 54 -12.96 -26.43 17.53
CA ALA A 54 -13.52 -27.69 17.99
C ALA A 54 -14.20 -28.46 16.85
N VAL A 55 -14.97 -27.79 16.00
CA VAL A 55 -15.62 -28.37 14.82
C VAL A 55 -14.58 -28.81 13.80
N VAL A 56 -13.64 -27.94 13.46
CA VAL A 56 -12.57 -28.21 12.49
C VAL A 56 -11.74 -29.43 12.89
N VAL A 57 -11.38 -29.53 14.16
CA VAL A 57 -10.61 -30.68 14.68
C VAL A 57 -11.45 -31.98 14.66
N THR A 58 -12.74 -31.88 14.90
CA THR A 58 -13.64 -33.05 14.81
C THR A 58 -13.81 -33.48 13.35
N ASP A 59 -13.97 -32.57 12.42
CA ASP A 59 -14.14 -32.84 10.98
C ASP A 59 -12.85 -33.40 10.34
N ALA A 60 -11.69 -33.24 10.96
CA ALA A 60 -10.42 -33.81 10.51
C ALA A 60 -10.47 -35.35 10.37
N ALA A 61 -11.30 -36.02 11.14
CA ALA A 61 -11.51 -37.47 11.05
C ALA A 61 -12.06 -37.90 9.68
N ALA A 62 -12.88 -37.08 9.03
CA ALA A 62 -13.38 -37.33 7.67
C ALA A 62 -12.24 -37.30 6.60
N HIS A 63 -11.11 -36.69 6.94
CA HIS A 63 -9.90 -36.65 6.13
C HIS A 63 -8.85 -37.68 6.55
N GLY A 64 -9.21 -38.61 7.46
CA GLY A 64 -8.31 -39.64 8.00
C GLY A 64 -7.23 -39.09 8.95
N ILE A 65 -7.48 -37.95 9.58
CA ILE A 65 -6.55 -37.26 10.47
C ILE A 65 -7.05 -37.48 11.93
N THR A 66 -6.17 -37.94 12.82
CA THR A 66 -6.51 -38.08 14.24
C THR A 66 -6.71 -36.71 14.88
N ARG A 67 -7.52 -36.65 15.93
CA ARG A 67 -7.79 -35.44 16.70
C ARG A 67 -6.50 -34.75 17.19
N GLU A 68 -5.62 -35.56 17.78
CA GLU A 68 -4.34 -35.07 18.32
C GLU A 68 -3.47 -34.45 17.21
N ARG A 69 -3.44 -35.12 16.05
CA ARG A 69 -2.68 -34.61 14.91
C ARG A 69 -3.27 -33.32 14.35
N ALA A 70 -4.59 -33.20 14.26
CA ALA A 70 -5.28 -32.01 13.84
C ALA A 70 -4.98 -30.82 14.78
N GLU A 71 -5.04 -31.06 16.10
CA GLU A 71 -4.71 -30.04 17.10
C GLU A 71 -3.25 -29.59 17.01
N GLN A 72 -2.30 -30.53 16.80
CA GLN A 72 -0.88 -30.22 16.59
C GLN A 72 -0.65 -29.36 15.35
N LEU A 73 -1.30 -29.70 14.23
CA LEU A 73 -1.18 -28.95 12.98
C LEU A 73 -1.72 -27.51 13.13
N VAL A 74 -2.92 -27.36 13.70
CA VAL A 74 -3.49 -26.03 13.95
C VAL A 74 -2.55 -25.21 14.83
N ALA A 75 -2.10 -25.77 15.96
CA ALA A 75 -1.22 -25.06 16.88
C ALA A 75 0.12 -24.66 16.22
N ALA A 76 0.73 -25.57 15.46
CA ALA A 76 2.00 -25.30 14.77
C ALA A 76 1.85 -24.20 13.70
N PHE A 77 0.79 -24.25 12.90
CA PHE A 77 0.56 -23.26 11.86
C PHE A 77 0.11 -21.90 12.41
N VAL A 78 -0.60 -21.86 13.53
CA VAL A 78 -0.90 -20.61 14.24
C VAL A 78 0.38 -20.00 14.80
N ALA A 79 1.23 -20.80 15.45
CA ALA A 79 2.51 -20.32 15.99
C ALA A 79 3.46 -19.77 14.91
N GLN A 80 3.36 -20.26 13.67
CA GLN A 80 4.14 -19.78 12.52
C GLN A 80 3.44 -18.65 11.72
N GLY A 81 2.26 -18.20 12.17
CA GLY A 81 1.52 -17.14 11.46
C GLY A 81 0.92 -17.58 10.12
N VAL A 82 0.86 -18.88 9.84
CA VAL A 82 0.24 -19.46 8.64
C VAL A 82 -1.27 -19.54 8.77
N LEU A 83 -1.75 -19.88 9.98
CA LEU A 83 -3.16 -19.79 10.37
C LEU A 83 -3.36 -18.64 11.36
N THR A 84 -4.52 -18.04 11.31
CA THR A 84 -5.05 -17.16 12.35
C THR A 84 -6.32 -17.73 12.93
N GLU A 85 -6.56 -17.50 14.19
CA GLU A 85 -7.77 -17.89 14.91
C GLU A 85 -8.61 -16.67 15.31
N SER A 86 -8.29 -15.49 14.76
CA SER A 86 -9.04 -14.26 15.02
C SER A 86 -10.37 -14.28 14.26
N ASP A 87 -11.47 -14.05 14.97
CA ASP A 87 -12.81 -13.87 14.37
C ASP A 87 -12.93 -12.51 13.65
N VAL A 88 -11.98 -11.63 13.87
CA VAL A 88 -11.92 -10.32 13.21
C VAL A 88 -11.27 -10.51 11.85
N GLU A 89 -11.98 -10.16 10.78
CA GLU A 89 -11.29 -9.88 9.52
C GLU A 89 -10.13 -8.95 9.83
N PRO A 90 -8.94 -9.15 9.24
CA PRO A 90 -7.83 -8.26 9.49
C PRO A 90 -8.26 -6.84 9.10
N SER A 91 -8.80 -6.11 10.06
CA SER A 91 -8.99 -4.69 9.89
C SER A 91 -7.60 -4.06 10.00
N LEU A 92 -7.23 -3.31 9.01
CA LEU A 92 -6.06 -2.45 9.10
C LEU A 92 -6.48 -1.26 9.96
N ASP A 93 -6.12 -1.34 11.25
CA ASP A 93 -6.37 -0.24 12.16
C ASP A 93 -5.61 0.98 11.67
N GLY A 94 -6.36 2.00 11.26
CA GLY A 94 -5.79 3.24 10.78
C GLY A 94 -6.82 4.10 10.07
N VAL A 95 -6.56 5.41 10.08
CA VAL A 95 -7.38 6.43 9.46
C VAL A 95 -6.66 6.97 8.23
N VAL A 96 -7.22 6.71 7.05
CA VAL A 96 -6.69 7.22 5.77
C VAL A 96 -7.58 8.35 5.26
N ALA A 97 -7.00 9.54 5.10
CA ALA A 97 -7.68 10.66 4.46
C ALA A 97 -7.38 10.68 2.95
N VAL A 98 -8.41 10.63 2.12
CA VAL A 98 -8.29 10.70 0.66
C VAL A 98 -8.85 12.05 0.19
N ILE A 99 -7.97 12.89 -0.35
CA ILE A 99 -8.26 14.29 -0.71
C ILE A 99 -8.05 14.50 -2.19
N GLY A 100 -8.93 15.25 -2.82
CA GLY A 100 -8.79 15.71 -4.20
C GLY A 100 -10.07 15.57 -5.03
N PRO A 101 -10.07 16.15 -6.23
CA PRO A 101 -11.23 16.19 -7.12
C PRO A 101 -11.34 14.91 -7.97
N GLY A 102 -12.52 14.71 -8.56
CA GLY A 102 -12.78 13.73 -9.61
C GLY A 102 -13.08 12.31 -9.11
N ALA A 103 -12.91 11.33 -9.99
CA ALA A 103 -13.30 9.94 -9.76
C ALA A 103 -12.26 9.13 -8.96
N VAL A 104 -10.98 9.53 -8.98
CA VAL A 104 -9.90 8.80 -8.31
C VAL A 104 -10.12 8.66 -6.81
N PRO A 105 -10.46 9.73 -6.05
CA PRO A 105 -10.70 9.62 -4.61
C PRO A 105 -11.82 8.65 -4.23
N ALA A 106 -12.90 8.63 -5.02
CA ALA A 106 -14.03 7.74 -4.77
C ALA A 106 -13.63 6.28 -4.92
N HIS A 107 -13.02 5.94 -6.06
CA HIS A 107 -12.59 4.59 -6.37
C HIS A 107 -11.49 4.12 -5.39
N LEU A 108 -10.54 4.99 -5.06
CA LEU A 108 -9.48 4.67 -4.09
C LEU A 108 -10.07 4.38 -2.69
N ALA A 109 -11.04 5.18 -2.24
CA ALA A 109 -11.67 4.96 -0.96
C ALA A 109 -12.45 3.63 -0.89
N GLU A 110 -13.06 3.21 -2.00
CA GLU A 110 -13.72 1.91 -2.12
C GLU A 110 -12.71 0.77 -2.00
N VAL A 111 -11.63 0.80 -2.80
CA VAL A 111 -10.58 -0.22 -2.76
C VAL A 111 -9.88 -0.29 -1.39
N LEU A 112 -9.65 0.84 -0.72
CA LEU A 112 -9.08 0.85 0.62
C LEU A 112 -9.99 0.17 1.66
N ARG A 113 -11.32 0.41 1.59
CA ARG A 113 -12.29 -0.25 2.47
C ARG A 113 -12.36 -1.75 2.19
N GLU A 114 -12.41 -2.15 0.92
CA GLU A 114 -12.35 -3.56 0.51
C GLU A 114 -11.03 -4.24 0.95
N SER A 115 -9.95 -3.46 1.06
CA SER A 115 -8.66 -3.94 1.58
C SER A 115 -8.61 -4.02 3.12
N GLY A 116 -9.71 -3.70 3.81
CA GLY A 116 -9.83 -3.82 5.26
C GLY A 116 -9.37 -2.58 6.06
N VAL A 117 -9.12 -1.43 5.43
CA VAL A 117 -8.82 -0.18 6.14
C VAL A 117 -10.02 0.25 6.97
N SER A 118 -9.83 0.38 8.29
CA SER A 118 -10.91 0.58 9.25
C SER A 118 -11.66 1.91 9.04
N GLN A 119 -10.94 2.98 8.70
CA GLN A 119 -11.53 4.29 8.46
C GLN A 119 -10.94 4.97 7.22
N VAL A 120 -11.81 5.32 6.27
CA VAL A 120 -11.42 6.07 5.07
C VAL A 120 -12.26 7.34 4.97
N LEU A 121 -11.60 8.48 5.19
CA LEU A 121 -12.19 9.80 5.12
C LEU A 121 -12.04 10.36 3.70
N ARG A 122 -13.10 10.94 3.17
CA ARG A 122 -13.07 11.63 1.88
C ARG A 122 -13.35 13.11 2.07
N HIS A 123 -12.42 13.94 1.58
CA HIS A 123 -12.61 15.38 1.52
C HIS A 123 -12.53 15.87 0.08
N VAL A 124 -13.55 16.60 -0.37
CA VAL A 124 -13.65 17.10 -1.75
C VAL A 124 -12.88 18.41 -1.92
N ASP A 125 -12.71 19.20 -0.86
CA ASP A 125 -12.11 20.54 -0.92
C ASP A 125 -10.67 20.56 -0.37
N VAL A 126 -9.76 20.98 -1.25
CA VAL A 126 -8.34 21.19 -0.90
C VAL A 126 -8.15 22.47 -0.08
N ASP A 127 -9.17 23.34 -0.05
CA ASP A 127 -9.16 24.65 0.62
C ASP A 127 -9.78 24.65 2.02
N VAL A 128 -9.91 23.51 2.68
CA VAL A 128 -10.38 23.50 4.07
C VAL A 128 -9.36 24.23 4.95
N ASP A 129 -9.84 25.27 5.63
CA ASP A 129 -9.10 26.14 6.53
C ASP A 129 -8.12 25.37 7.42
N VAL A 130 -6.86 25.79 7.34
CA VAL A 130 -5.67 25.10 7.88
C VAL A 130 -5.64 25.08 9.42
N ASP A 131 -6.54 25.82 10.07
CA ASP A 131 -6.59 25.98 11.53
C ASP A 131 -7.60 25.04 12.23
N GLY A 132 -8.25 24.15 11.48
CA GLY A 132 -9.11 23.11 12.05
C GLY A 132 -8.29 22.07 12.82
N ASP A 133 -8.65 21.90 14.08
CA ASP A 133 -8.08 20.92 14.99
C ASP A 133 -8.10 19.51 14.36
N MET A 134 -6.94 19.04 13.91
CA MET A 134 -6.77 17.75 13.21
C MET A 134 -7.09 16.54 14.11
N ASP A 135 -7.12 16.75 15.44
CA ASP A 135 -7.57 15.74 16.41
C ASP A 135 -9.09 15.59 16.43
N ASN A 136 -9.81 16.45 15.70
CA ASN A 136 -11.27 16.48 15.56
C ASN A 136 -11.74 16.26 14.13
N ALA A 137 -10.97 15.57 13.28
CA ALA A 137 -11.45 15.20 11.97
C ALA A 137 -12.78 14.44 12.10
N VAL A 138 -13.78 14.82 11.33
CA VAL A 138 -15.09 14.16 11.28
C VAL A 138 -15.26 13.45 9.95
N ASP A 139 -15.90 12.28 9.99
CA ASP A 139 -16.26 11.56 8.77
C ASP A 139 -17.47 12.23 8.07
N HIS A 140 -17.86 11.67 6.93
CA HIS A 140 -19.03 12.15 6.17
C HIS A 140 -20.33 12.14 7.01
N ASP A 141 -20.41 11.32 8.05
CA ASP A 141 -21.56 11.18 8.93
C ASP A 141 -21.44 12.06 10.19
N GLY A 142 -20.41 12.93 10.26
CA GLY A 142 -20.17 13.85 11.38
C GLY A 142 -19.61 13.19 12.64
N ARG A 143 -19.13 11.93 12.54
CA ARG A 143 -18.49 11.25 13.68
C ARG A 143 -17.05 11.72 13.80
N ARG A 144 -16.61 11.96 15.05
CA ARG A 144 -15.21 12.25 15.34
C ARG A 144 -14.37 11.03 14.97
N THR A 145 -13.46 11.26 14.04
CA THR A 145 -12.48 10.26 13.65
C THR A 145 -11.20 10.50 14.46
N GLY A 146 -10.48 9.45 14.74
CA GLY A 146 -9.17 9.59 15.37
C GLY A 146 -8.17 10.37 14.49
N ARG A 147 -6.95 10.50 14.99
CA ARG A 147 -5.85 11.11 14.24
C ARG A 147 -5.65 10.41 12.91
N VAL A 148 -5.49 11.17 11.82
CA VAL A 148 -5.16 10.63 10.49
C VAL A 148 -3.75 10.04 10.50
N ASP A 149 -3.62 8.78 10.08
CA ASP A 149 -2.34 8.06 9.99
C ASP A 149 -1.66 8.27 8.64
N LEU A 150 -2.45 8.42 7.57
CA LEU A 150 -1.96 8.67 6.22
C LEU A 150 -2.92 9.58 5.47
N ALA A 151 -2.38 10.62 4.82
CA ALA A 151 -3.14 11.45 3.88
C ALA A 151 -2.73 11.12 2.44
N ILE A 152 -3.69 10.87 1.57
CA ILE A 152 -3.48 10.66 0.13
C ILE A 152 -4.05 11.87 -0.60
N ILE A 153 -3.17 12.60 -1.28
CA ILE A 153 -3.51 13.84 -1.98
C ILE A 153 -3.56 13.55 -3.48
N THR A 154 -4.77 13.48 -4.02
CA THR A 154 -4.97 13.18 -5.45
C THR A 154 -5.14 14.46 -6.27
N SER A 155 -4.67 14.44 -7.52
CA SER A 155 -4.76 15.56 -8.46
C SER A 155 -4.77 15.06 -9.90
N THR A 156 -5.19 15.90 -10.84
CA THR A 156 -5.06 15.66 -12.28
C THR A 156 -3.73 16.18 -12.86
N VAL A 157 -2.99 16.93 -12.07
CA VAL A 157 -1.66 17.48 -12.41
C VAL A 157 -0.71 17.19 -11.25
N PRO A 158 0.61 17.33 -11.40
CA PRO A 158 1.54 17.17 -10.29
C PRO A 158 1.11 17.98 -9.06
N VAL A 159 0.99 17.29 -7.91
CA VAL A 159 0.41 17.85 -6.68
C VAL A 159 1.13 19.14 -6.27
N PRO A 160 0.42 20.25 -6.01
CA PRO A 160 1.01 21.50 -5.57
C PRO A 160 1.74 21.38 -4.24
N THR A 161 2.82 22.11 -4.07
CA THR A 161 3.63 22.09 -2.84
C THR A 161 2.84 22.48 -1.60
N GLY A 162 1.88 23.43 -1.74
CA GLY A 162 1.01 23.86 -0.66
C GLY A 162 0.05 22.79 -0.13
N ALA A 163 -0.37 21.85 -1.00
CA ALA A 163 -1.34 20.83 -0.62
C ALA A 163 -0.83 19.86 0.48
N GLY A 164 0.49 19.70 0.60
CA GLY A 164 1.11 18.86 1.64
C GLY A 164 1.45 19.60 2.94
N GLU A 165 1.34 20.93 2.96
CA GLU A 165 1.89 21.73 4.05
C GLU A 165 1.21 21.48 5.40
N ARG A 166 -0.12 21.36 5.42
CA ARG A 166 -0.87 21.06 6.64
C ARG A 166 -0.47 19.70 7.24
N TRP A 167 -0.32 18.70 6.38
CA TRP A 167 0.06 17.35 6.80
C TRP A 167 1.49 17.31 7.34
N ARG A 168 2.39 18.04 6.68
CA ARG A 168 3.77 18.19 7.13
C ARG A 168 3.84 18.85 8.53
N ARG A 169 3.06 19.93 8.77
CA ARG A 169 3.00 20.61 10.09
C ARG A 169 2.40 19.71 11.17
N ALA A 170 1.38 18.92 10.81
CA ALA A 170 0.76 17.98 11.73
C ALA A 170 1.59 16.72 11.99
N GLY A 171 2.76 16.56 11.32
CA GLY A 171 3.58 15.37 11.44
C GLY A 171 2.97 14.12 10.81
N ILE A 172 2.01 14.29 9.86
CA ILE A 172 1.27 13.19 9.23
C ILE A 172 1.94 12.82 7.91
N PRO A 173 2.28 11.52 7.70
CA PRO A 173 2.72 11.01 6.42
C PRO A 173 1.70 11.30 5.32
N HIS A 174 2.16 11.73 4.13
CA HIS A 174 1.24 12.00 3.04
C HIS A 174 1.80 11.56 1.69
N LEU A 175 0.92 10.99 0.89
CA LEU A 175 1.22 10.41 -0.41
C LEU A 175 0.63 11.27 -1.53
N PRO A 176 1.45 12.01 -2.30
CA PRO A 176 0.98 12.72 -3.48
C PRO A 176 0.71 11.72 -4.60
N VAL A 177 -0.42 11.88 -5.25
CA VAL A 177 -0.89 11.02 -6.33
C VAL A 177 -1.48 11.89 -7.42
N TRP A 178 -1.04 11.74 -8.67
CA TRP A 178 -1.67 12.47 -9.76
C TRP A 178 -1.80 11.62 -11.01
N CYS A 179 -2.85 11.90 -11.77
CA CYS A 179 -3.20 11.18 -12.97
C CYS A 179 -3.79 12.15 -13.98
N GLY A 180 -3.06 12.46 -15.02
CA GLY A 180 -3.44 13.38 -16.10
C GLY A 180 -2.86 12.92 -17.42
N ASP A 181 -3.55 13.26 -18.53
CA ASP A 181 -3.23 12.74 -19.84
C ASP A 181 -3.17 11.19 -19.80
N ASP A 182 -2.19 10.59 -20.36
CA ASP A 182 -1.97 9.13 -20.29
C ASP A 182 -0.88 8.75 -19.27
N HIS A 183 -0.66 9.58 -18.25
CA HIS A 183 0.37 9.40 -17.24
C HIS A 183 -0.23 9.36 -15.82
N ALA A 184 0.31 8.48 -14.98
CA ALA A 184 -0.01 8.37 -13.56
C ALA A 184 1.28 8.35 -12.74
N SER A 185 1.28 9.03 -11.61
CA SER A 185 2.41 9.04 -10.68
C SER A 185 1.92 8.91 -9.25
N VAL A 186 2.52 7.98 -8.50
CA VAL A 186 2.23 7.71 -7.09
C VAL A 186 3.49 7.92 -6.27
N GLY A 187 3.45 8.85 -5.33
CA GLY A 187 4.56 9.16 -4.44
C GLY A 187 5.53 10.24 -4.95
N PRO A 188 6.69 10.35 -4.28
CA PRO A 188 7.13 9.57 -3.12
C PRO A 188 6.26 9.80 -1.88
N LEU A 189 6.19 8.81 -1.00
CA LEU A 189 5.62 9.02 0.33
C LEU A 189 6.44 10.08 1.06
N VAL A 190 5.79 11.15 1.46
CA VAL A 190 6.40 12.21 2.26
C VAL A 190 6.19 11.89 3.74
N VAL A 191 7.28 11.65 4.45
CA VAL A 191 7.30 11.47 5.90
C VAL A 191 7.90 12.73 6.51
N PRO A 192 7.13 13.50 7.31
CA PRO A 192 7.64 14.73 7.93
C PRO A 192 8.92 14.46 8.74
N GLY A 193 9.94 15.26 8.49
CA GLY A 193 11.27 15.07 9.11
C GLY A 193 12.16 14.01 8.43
N SER A 194 11.63 13.18 7.53
CA SER A 194 12.39 12.12 6.84
C SER A 194 12.18 12.18 5.33
N GLY A 195 13.27 12.15 4.58
CA GLY A 195 13.22 12.14 3.12
C GLY A 195 12.78 13.47 2.47
N PRO A 196 12.48 13.46 1.16
CA PRO A 196 12.11 14.63 0.39
C PRO A 196 10.65 15.04 0.66
N CYS A 197 10.38 16.34 0.73
CA CYS A 197 9.02 16.91 0.77
C CYS A 197 8.57 17.35 -0.63
N LEU A 198 7.30 17.77 -0.78
CA LEU A 198 6.77 18.25 -2.06
C LEU A 198 7.57 19.44 -2.64
N GLN A 199 8.15 20.28 -1.80
CA GLN A 199 9.01 21.36 -2.24
C GLN A 199 10.34 20.85 -2.83
N CYS A 200 10.90 19.77 -2.29
CA CYS A 200 12.07 19.12 -2.87
C CYS A 200 11.77 18.60 -4.28
N LEU A 201 10.61 17.97 -4.47
CA LEU A 201 10.18 17.49 -5.78
C LEU A 201 10.05 18.63 -6.80
N GLU A 202 9.47 19.73 -6.37
CA GLU A 202 9.29 20.91 -7.22
C GLU A 202 10.64 21.52 -7.64
N LEU A 203 11.54 21.70 -6.67
CA LEU A 203 12.88 22.24 -6.95
C LEU A 203 13.70 21.29 -7.85
N THR A 204 13.55 19.99 -7.67
CA THR A 204 14.20 19.00 -8.55
C THR A 204 13.67 19.11 -9.98
N ARG A 205 12.34 19.28 -10.17
CA ARG A 205 11.75 19.48 -11.50
C ARG A 205 12.26 20.75 -12.16
N ILE A 206 12.35 21.85 -11.40
CA ILE A 206 12.91 23.11 -11.89
C ILE A 206 14.38 22.96 -12.30
N ALA A 207 15.15 22.20 -11.53
CA ALA A 207 16.56 21.95 -11.85
C ALA A 207 16.73 21.09 -13.12
N LEU A 208 15.80 20.17 -13.38
CA LEU A 208 15.80 19.30 -14.56
C LEU A 208 15.28 20.03 -15.81
N ASP A 209 14.27 20.89 -15.64
CA ASP A 209 13.67 21.68 -16.71
C ASP A 209 13.45 23.13 -16.24
N PRO A 210 14.27 24.08 -16.70
CA PRO A 210 14.12 25.50 -16.36
C PRO A 210 12.75 26.10 -16.76
N ALA A 211 12.05 25.54 -17.75
CA ALA A 211 10.71 25.94 -18.14
C ALA A 211 9.62 25.46 -17.17
N TRP A 212 9.95 24.54 -16.26
CA TRP A 212 8.97 23.96 -15.32
C TRP A 212 8.21 25.00 -14.51
N SER A 213 8.88 26.05 -14.03
CA SER A 213 8.22 27.13 -13.28
C SER A 213 7.12 27.83 -14.10
N TRP A 214 7.39 28.04 -15.40
CA TRP A 214 6.40 28.59 -16.31
C TRP A 214 5.23 27.66 -16.57
N ILE A 215 5.51 26.38 -16.82
CA ILE A 215 4.49 25.33 -16.98
C ILE A 215 3.65 25.23 -15.70
N ARG A 216 4.31 25.21 -14.54
CA ARG A 216 3.64 25.14 -13.24
C ARG A 216 2.67 26.30 -13.01
N ALA A 217 3.05 27.52 -13.36
CA ALA A 217 2.20 28.71 -13.25
C ALA A 217 0.92 28.57 -14.08
N GLN A 218 0.99 27.94 -15.24
CA GLN A 218 -0.16 27.71 -16.11
C GLN A 218 -1.12 26.65 -15.56
N ILE A 219 -0.61 25.55 -15.01
CA ILE A 219 -1.42 24.46 -14.48
C ILE A 219 -1.92 24.69 -13.04
N SER A 220 -1.40 25.71 -12.34
CA SER A 220 -1.81 26.06 -10.97
C SER A 220 -2.53 27.40 -10.85
N GLY A 221 -2.69 28.13 -11.94
CA GLY A 221 -3.31 29.46 -11.95
C GLY A 221 -4.85 29.41 -11.89
N PRO A 222 -5.50 30.55 -11.57
CA PRO A 222 -6.96 30.63 -11.50
C PRO A 222 -7.68 30.34 -12.83
N ARG A 223 -6.94 30.26 -13.93
CA ARG A 223 -7.43 29.79 -15.23
C ARG A 223 -7.47 28.28 -15.38
N VAL A 224 -6.94 27.52 -14.41
CA VAL A 224 -7.02 26.03 -14.41
C VAL A 224 -8.45 25.54 -14.29
N GLY A 225 -9.32 26.30 -13.64
CA GLY A 225 -10.78 26.04 -13.71
C GLY A 225 -11.39 26.20 -15.11
N ALA A 226 -10.67 26.78 -16.07
CA ALA A 226 -11.08 26.88 -17.47
C ALA A 226 -10.42 25.82 -18.38
N LEU A 227 -9.35 25.17 -17.92
CA LEU A 227 -8.85 23.96 -18.57
C LEU A 227 -9.71 22.82 -18.08
N VAL A 228 -10.53 22.26 -18.96
CA VAL A 228 -11.25 21.03 -18.66
C VAL A 228 -10.23 20.02 -18.15
N PRO A 229 -10.40 19.46 -16.94
CA PRO A 229 -9.48 18.46 -16.46
C PRO A 229 -9.43 17.32 -17.48
N VAL A 230 -8.26 17.05 -18.04
CA VAL A 230 -8.08 15.90 -18.93
C VAL A 230 -8.18 14.68 -18.05
N GLU A 231 -9.37 14.05 -18.06
CA GLU A 231 -9.56 12.80 -17.34
C GLU A 231 -8.71 11.72 -18.01
N SER A 232 -7.84 11.13 -17.21
CA SER A 232 -7.07 9.97 -17.64
C SER A 232 -7.96 8.81 -18.03
N ARG A 233 -7.48 7.94 -18.88
CA ARG A 233 -8.16 6.69 -19.22
C ARG A 233 -8.51 5.89 -17.97
N ALA A 234 -9.62 5.21 -17.99
CA ALA A 234 -10.06 4.36 -16.87
C ALA A 234 -8.99 3.33 -16.48
N THR A 235 -8.27 2.77 -17.46
CA THR A 235 -7.17 1.83 -17.24
C THR A 235 -6.02 2.45 -16.44
N THR A 236 -5.60 3.67 -16.79
CA THR A 236 -4.55 4.41 -16.08
C THR A 236 -4.97 4.74 -14.65
N ARG A 237 -6.24 5.17 -14.46
CA ARG A 237 -6.80 5.43 -13.12
C ARG A 237 -6.85 4.16 -12.26
N SER A 238 -7.31 3.04 -12.80
CA SER A 238 -7.38 1.77 -12.07
C SER A 238 -6.00 1.28 -11.62
N LEU A 239 -5.01 1.43 -12.48
CA LEU A 239 -3.63 1.09 -12.17
C LEU A 239 -3.08 1.95 -11.04
N LEU A 240 -3.29 3.27 -11.13
CA LEU A 240 -2.90 4.23 -10.09
C LEU A 240 -3.57 3.90 -8.76
N VAL A 241 -4.88 3.61 -8.77
CA VAL A 241 -5.63 3.24 -7.57
C VAL A 241 -5.06 1.98 -6.92
N GLY A 242 -4.77 0.93 -7.71
CA GLY A 242 -4.19 -0.31 -7.21
C GLY A 242 -2.82 -0.10 -6.55
N ILE A 243 -1.91 0.64 -7.20
CA ILE A 243 -0.59 0.95 -6.64
C ILE A 243 -0.73 1.79 -5.36
N THR A 244 -1.61 2.81 -5.38
CA THR A 244 -1.82 3.70 -4.24
C THR A 244 -2.38 2.95 -3.03
N ALA A 245 -3.39 2.10 -3.25
CA ALA A 245 -3.99 1.29 -2.19
C ALA A 245 -2.96 0.30 -1.59
N SER A 246 -2.16 -0.36 -2.43
CA SER A 246 -1.11 -1.27 -1.97
C SER A 246 -0.06 -0.56 -1.11
N LEU A 247 0.36 0.65 -1.50
CA LEU A 247 1.28 1.46 -0.70
C LEU A 247 0.65 1.92 0.61
N ALA A 248 -0.63 2.32 0.59
CA ALA A 248 -1.33 2.73 1.81
C ALA A 248 -1.43 1.58 2.80
N VAL A 249 -1.80 0.38 2.34
CA VAL A 249 -1.82 -0.84 3.16
C VAL A 249 -0.43 -1.11 3.75
N SER A 250 0.64 -1.06 2.94
CA SER A 250 2.01 -1.27 3.42
C SER A 250 2.41 -0.23 4.48
N VAL A 251 2.04 1.04 4.30
CA VAL A 251 2.30 2.09 5.30
C VAL A 251 1.59 1.81 6.63
N LEU A 252 0.35 1.33 6.60
CA LEU A 252 -0.41 1.01 7.80
C LEU A 252 0.11 -0.25 8.52
N THR A 253 0.64 -1.23 7.76
CA THR A 253 1.11 -2.51 8.34
C THR A 253 2.57 -2.50 8.76
N GLU A 254 3.43 -1.87 7.97
CA GLU A 254 4.89 -1.96 8.10
C GLU A 254 5.55 -0.62 8.45
N GLY A 255 4.74 0.46 8.45
CA GLY A 255 5.24 1.81 8.59
C GLY A 255 5.75 2.43 7.27
N PRO A 256 6.22 3.68 7.29
CA PRO A 256 6.55 4.45 6.10
C PRO A 256 7.88 4.04 5.46
N SER A 257 7.93 2.89 4.81
CA SER A 257 9.13 2.33 4.16
C SER A 257 9.41 2.86 2.74
N ALA A 258 8.39 3.42 2.07
CA ALA A 258 8.48 3.87 0.66
C ALA A 258 9.03 5.29 0.48
N THR A 259 9.67 5.85 1.50
CA THR A 259 10.20 7.23 1.47
C THR A 259 11.25 7.41 0.37
N GLY A 260 11.06 8.43 -0.47
CA GLY A 260 11.99 8.79 -1.54
C GLY A 260 11.76 8.08 -2.88
N TRP A 261 10.76 7.23 -3.01
CA TRP A 261 10.43 6.59 -4.28
C TRP A 261 9.04 6.98 -4.79
N SER A 262 8.93 7.31 -6.09
CA SER A 262 7.67 7.36 -6.83
C SER A 262 7.60 6.22 -7.83
N PHE A 263 6.35 5.87 -8.18
CA PHE A 263 6.01 4.92 -9.22
C PHE A 263 5.28 5.69 -10.32
N ASP A 264 5.86 5.69 -11.50
CA ASP A 264 5.31 6.36 -12.67
C ASP A 264 4.81 5.32 -13.66
N ALA A 265 3.62 5.53 -14.21
CA ALA A 265 3.03 4.65 -15.22
C ALA A 265 2.50 5.47 -16.39
N SER A 266 2.63 4.96 -17.59
CA SER A 266 2.14 5.61 -18.81
C SER A 266 1.31 4.66 -19.67
N SER A 267 0.43 5.21 -20.50
CA SER A 267 -0.43 4.53 -21.48
C SER A 267 -0.30 5.26 -22.83
N PRO A 268 -0.60 4.66 -24.00
CA PRO A 268 -0.92 3.26 -24.23
C PRO A 268 0.34 2.39 -24.32
N GLY A 269 0.29 1.20 -23.78
CA GLY A 269 1.45 0.34 -23.61
C GLY A 269 2.02 0.58 -22.21
N PRO A 270 1.65 -0.27 -21.20
CA PRO A 270 1.98 0.02 -19.81
C PRO A 270 3.49 0.02 -19.61
N THR A 271 4.05 1.20 -19.41
CA THR A 271 5.41 1.36 -18.91
C THR A 271 5.34 1.67 -17.43
N PHE A 272 6.22 1.06 -16.66
CA PHE A 272 6.34 1.27 -15.24
C PHE A 272 7.76 1.68 -14.94
N GLU A 273 7.89 2.83 -14.31
CA GLU A 273 9.18 3.36 -13.90
C GLU A 273 9.17 3.61 -12.39
N ARG A 274 10.30 3.37 -11.78
CA ARG A 274 10.55 3.73 -10.40
C ARG A 274 11.56 4.85 -10.37
N ARG A 275 11.19 5.99 -9.78
CA ARG A 275 12.04 7.16 -9.70
C ARG A 275 12.42 7.44 -8.26
N ARG A 276 13.71 7.68 -8.00
CA ARG A 276 14.20 8.10 -6.70
C ARG A 276 14.25 9.60 -6.58
N TRP A 277 13.76 10.10 -5.46
CA TRP A 277 13.79 11.50 -5.08
C TRP A 277 14.65 11.68 -3.84
N GLN A 278 15.36 12.79 -3.76
CA GLN A 278 16.22 13.14 -2.63
C GLN A 278 15.81 14.51 -2.07
N ARG A 279 16.23 14.81 -0.86
CA ARG A 279 16.12 16.17 -0.33
C ARG A 279 16.90 17.10 -1.25
N HIS A 280 16.25 18.19 -1.65
CA HIS A 280 16.90 19.19 -2.47
C HIS A 280 17.71 20.14 -1.57
N PRO A 281 19.01 20.40 -1.87
CA PRO A 281 19.86 21.20 -0.99
C PRO A 281 19.34 22.63 -0.78
N ALA A 282 18.67 23.21 -1.76
CA ALA A 282 18.05 24.53 -1.66
C ALA A 282 16.60 24.50 -1.13
N CYS A 283 16.15 23.41 -0.47
CA CYS A 283 14.79 23.35 0.03
C CYS A 283 14.64 24.08 1.37
N PRO A 284 13.89 25.21 1.42
CA PRO A 284 13.75 25.99 2.64
C PRO A 284 12.88 25.28 3.72
N ARG A 285 12.15 24.23 3.33
CA ARG A 285 11.23 23.50 4.23
C ARG A 285 11.88 22.32 4.93
N CYS A 286 12.89 21.71 4.32
CA CYS A 286 13.60 20.58 4.91
C CYS A 286 14.73 21.03 5.84
N GLY A 287 15.11 22.31 5.80
CA GLY A 287 16.22 22.87 6.56
C GLY A 287 17.57 22.29 6.14
N GLU A 288 18.63 22.83 6.67
CA GLU A 288 19.96 22.24 6.68
C GLU A 288 20.03 21.11 7.74
N ALA A 289 19.03 20.24 7.80
CA ALA A 289 19.06 19.11 8.69
C ALA A 289 20.14 18.15 8.20
N GLU A 290 21.32 18.29 8.84
CA GLU A 290 22.37 17.32 9.00
C GLU A 290 22.78 16.55 7.72
N VAL A 291 23.80 17.07 7.09
CA VAL A 291 24.66 16.36 6.12
C VAL A 291 25.43 15.22 6.80
N GLU A 292 24.91 14.66 7.88
CA GLU A 292 25.53 13.56 8.63
C GLU A 292 24.60 12.36 8.79
N GLN A 293 24.11 11.83 7.65
CA GLN A 293 23.77 10.42 7.60
C GLN A 293 24.81 9.72 6.72
N LYS A 294 25.72 9.04 7.43
CA LYS A 294 26.70 8.10 6.90
C LYS A 294 26.09 7.32 5.75
N HIS A 295 26.83 7.31 4.67
CA HIS A 295 26.65 6.44 3.52
C HIS A 295 26.65 4.99 4.00
N GLU A 296 25.51 4.49 4.44
CA GLU A 296 25.31 3.06 4.63
C GLU A 296 25.12 2.48 3.23
N PRO A 297 25.99 1.58 2.79
CA PRO A 297 25.89 1.02 1.45
C PRO A 297 24.58 0.27 1.34
N ASP A 298 23.82 0.63 0.31
CA ASP A 298 22.59 0.01 -0.16
C ASP A 298 22.71 -1.54 -0.16
N ARG A 299 22.26 -2.19 0.94
CA ARG A 299 22.08 -3.64 1.00
C ARG A 299 20.69 -4.04 0.51
N GLY A 300 20.19 -3.33 -0.45
CA GLY A 300 18.91 -3.55 -1.13
C GLY A 300 19.02 -3.46 -2.63
N SER A 301 20.16 -3.83 -3.21
CA SER A 301 20.25 -4.20 -4.60
C SER A 301 19.31 -5.39 -4.80
N PHE A 302 18.13 -5.15 -5.36
CA PHE A 302 17.39 -6.18 -6.09
C PHE A 302 18.35 -6.67 -7.15
N SER A 303 19.07 -7.71 -6.78
CA SER A 303 20.03 -8.39 -7.61
C SER A 303 19.34 -8.78 -8.92
N ASP A 304 19.91 -8.35 -10.03
CA ASP A 304 19.80 -8.91 -11.37
C ASP A 304 20.20 -10.41 -11.42
N LYS A 305 19.73 -11.18 -10.44
CA LYS A 305 19.96 -12.63 -10.35
C LYS A 305 18.65 -13.38 -10.27
N ALA A 306 17.78 -13.18 -11.26
CA ALA A 306 16.75 -14.14 -11.59
C ALA A 306 16.68 -14.26 -13.12
N GLN A 307 17.80 -14.47 -13.74
CA GLN A 307 17.84 -15.28 -14.97
C GLN A 307 17.58 -16.71 -14.50
N VAL A 308 16.30 -17.03 -14.33
CA VAL A 308 15.83 -18.40 -14.14
C VAL A 308 16.06 -19.09 -15.47
N ASP A 309 16.99 -20.02 -15.51
CA ASP A 309 17.22 -20.91 -16.64
C ASP A 309 15.90 -21.65 -16.93
N PRO A 310 15.30 -21.48 -18.13
CA PRO A 310 14.04 -22.15 -18.49
C PRO A 310 14.16 -23.69 -18.53
N GLN A 311 15.35 -24.23 -18.42
CA GLN A 311 15.58 -25.69 -18.48
C GLN A 311 15.41 -26.37 -17.11
N GLN A 312 15.21 -25.64 -16.01
CA GLN A 312 14.95 -26.23 -14.69
C GLN A 312 13.49 -26.67 -14.47
N TRP A 313 12.60 -26.48 -15.43
CA TRP A 313 11.19 -26.87 -15.33
C TRP A 313 10.79 -28.04 -16.26
N ALA A 314 11.75 -28.64 -16.93
CA ALA A 314 11.55 -29.84 -17.75
C ALA A 314 12.18 -31.05 -17.03
N GLY A 315 11.41 -31.61 -16.07
CA GLY A 315 11.77 -32.85 -15.38
C GLY A 315 10.59 -33.32 -14.54
#